data_10057f84d44af65e9b36dbefe1b78875
#
_entry.id   10057f84d44af65e9b36dbefe1b78875
#
_cell.length_a   1.000
_cell.length_b   1.000
_cell.length_c   1.000
_cell.angle_alpha   90.00
_cell.angle_beta   90.00
_cell.angle_gamma   90.00
#
_symmetry.space_group_name_H-M   'P 1'
#
loop_
_entity.id
_entity.type
_entity.pdbx_description
1 polymer ?
#
loop_
_entity_poly.entity_id
_entity_poly.type
_entity_poly.pdbx_seq_one_letter_code
_entity_poly.pdbx_strand_id
1 'polypeptide(L)'
;MCLSPEVDVVAGTAITAIGVATLTQVRRRRDLLVAALPLGFGLHQLTEAFVWWGLRGDVSPEVGDVARDVYVIYAQAVLPIVVPLGFALLEPDRRRRLLVWPFALLGLLTGLYLLYQVTQFPVIAEERAHCVAYTTNTPHAIPSAAAYVLAVCVPVLLSSHRHLRWFGVLNVVGLAFAATMQEEEFTSVWCLYAAVMSWLILLHFRRDRRGPDADDAPRASPWRRPRAGPG
;
A
#
# COMPACT_ATOMS: atom_id res chain seq x y z
N MET A 1 -12.72 -3.01 -11.97
CA MET A 1 -13.86 -2.11 -11.92
C MET A 1 -13.41 -0.87 -11.21
N CYS A 2 -12.70 -0.02 -11.90
CA CYS A 2 -13.06 1.36 -11.83
C CYS A 2 -14.27 1.46 -12.75
N LEU A 3 -15.41 0.99 -12.28
CA LEU A 3 -16.61 0.91 -13.13
C LEU A 3 -17.27 2.27 -13.26
N SER A 4 -17.06 3.12 -12.28
CA SER A 4 -17.67 4.44 -12.22
C SER A 4 -17.17 5.23 -11.02
N PRO A 5 -17.30 6.56 -11.02
CA PRO A 5 -16.95 7.40 -9.86
C PRO A 5 -17.71 7.02 -8.60
N GLU A 6 -18.92 6.46 -8.70
CA GLU A 6 -19.70 6.03 -7.54
C GLU A 6 -19.04 4.85 -6.82
N VAL A 7 -18.47 3.91 -7.57
CA VAL A 7 -17.72 2.77 -7.00
C VAL A 7 -16.46 3.27 -6.29
N ASP A 8 -15.75 4.25 -6.89
CA ASP A 8 -14.57 4.85 -6.29
C ASP A 8 -14.90 5.59 -4.99
N VAL A 9 -16.02 6.31 -4.95
CA VAL A 9 -16.51 6.97 -3.72
C VAL A 9 -16.84 5.96 -2.63
N VAL A 10 -17.58 4.90 -2.96
CA VAL A 10 -17.98 3.86 -1.98
C VAL A 10 -16.75 3.11 -1.46
N ALA A 11 -15.90 2.62 -2.35
CA ALA A 11 -14.67 1.90 -1.98
C ALA A 11 -13.70 2.80 -1.22
N GLY A 12 -13.45 4.01 -1.72
CA GLY A 12 -12.57 4.99 -1.09
C GLY A 12 -13.03 5.39 0.30
N THR A 13 -14.34 5.60 0.50
CA THR A 13 -14.91 5.89 1.82
C THR A 13 -14.72 4.72 2.79
N ALA A 14 -15.01 3.49 2.36
CA ALA A 14 -14.84 2.31 3.18
C ALA A 14 -13.36 2.09 3.58
N ILE A 15 -12.43 2.22 2.62
CA ILE A 15 -10.99 2.07 2.87
C ILE A 15 -10.48 3.20 3.77
N THR A 16 -10.96 4.44 3.58
CA THR A 16 -10.64 5.59 4.44
C THR A 16 -11.07 5.33 5.88
N ALA A 17 -12.27 4.80 6.10
CA ALA A 17 -12.75 4.43 7.43
C ALA A 17 -11.86 3.35 8.08
N ILE A 18 -11.41 2.34 7.31
CA ILE A 18 -10.44 1.34 7.76
C ILE A 18 -9.10 2.02 8.12
N GLY A 19 -8.65 2.99 7.32
CA GLY A 19 -7.42 3.75 7.54
C GLY A 19 -7.46 4.55 8.84
N VAL A 20 -8.54 5.28 9.07
CA VAL A 20 -8.76 6.00 10.33
C VAL A 20 -8.78 5.02 11.51
N ALA A 21 -9.52 3.91 11.40
CA ALA A 21 -9.53 2.88 12.43
C ALA A 21 -8.15 2.26 12.67
N THR A 22 -7.30 2.15 11.65
CA THR A 22 -5.93 1.66 11.77
C THR A 22 -5.05 2.64 12.55
N LEU A 23 -5.12 3.93 12.22
CA LEU A 23 -4.36 4.97 12.89
C LEU A 23 -4.69 5.08 14.38
N THR A 24 -5.93 4.83 14.79
CA THR A 24 -6.30 4.79 16.23
C THR A 24 -5.67 3.63 17.00
N GLN A 25 -5.11 2.63 16.32
CA GLN A 25 -4.42 1.50 16.96
C GLN A 25 -2.91 1.75 17.15
N VAL A 26 -2.36 2.79 16.54
CA VAL A 26 -0.91 3.09 16.58
C VAL A 26 -0.46 3.45 18.00
N ARG A 27 0.61 2.81 18.46
CA ARG A 27 1.23 3.07 19.76
C ARG A 27 2.63 3.67 19.67
N ARG A 28 3.33 3.40 18.56
CA ARG A 28 4.72 3.81 18.37
C ARG A 28 4.83 4.66 17.11
N ARG A 29 5.59 5.75 17.16
CA ARG A 29 5.77 6.64 15.99
C ARG A 29 6.33 5.93 14.76
N ARG A 30 7.15 4.90 14.95
CA ARG A 30 7.73 4.10 13.87
C ARG A 30 6.69 3.31 13.05
N ASP A 31 5.51 3.07 13.64
CA ASP A 31 4.44 2.28 13.04
C ASP A 31 3.52 3.15 12.15
N LEU A 32 3.64 4.48 12.26
CA LEU A 32 2.74 5.45 11.63
C LEU A 32 2.68 5.32 10.12
N LEU A 33 3.82 5.15 9.43
CA LEU A 33 3.84 5.10 7.96
C LEU A 33 3.06 3.91 7.44
N VAL A 34 3.25 2.72 8.02
CA VAL A 34 2.51 1.52 7.60
C VAL A 34 1.03 1.63 7.99
N ALA A 35 0.73 2.17 9.17
CA ALA A 35 -0.64 2.37 9.62
C ALA A 35 -1.41 3.42 8.79
N ALA A 36 -0.70 4.36 8.16
CA ALA A 36 -1.29 5.39 7.32
C ALA A 36 -1.58 4.90 5.87
N LEU A 37 -1.00 3.77 5.43
CA LEU A 37 -1.21 3.25 4.08
C LEU A 37 -2.70 3.05 3.73
N PRO A 38 -3.53 2.43 4.59
CA PRO A 38 -4.96 2.31 4.29
C PRO A 38 -5.67 3.66 4.11
N LEU A 39 -5.32 4.67 4.93
CA LEU A 39 -5.86 6.01 4.76
C LEU A 39 -5.43 6.61 3.41
N GLY A 40 -4.14 6.47 3.07
CA GLY A 40 -3.63 6.92 1.79
C GLY A 40 -4.32 6.23 0.60
N PHE A 41 -4.55 4.92 0.65
CA PHE A 41 -5.28 4.19 -0.39
C PHE A 41 -6.75 4.64 -0.51
N GLY A 42 -7.42 4.89 0.61
CA GLY A 42 -8.79 5.39 0.59
C GLY A 42 -8.89 6.78 -0.03
N LEU A 43 -8.02 7.71 0.37
CA LEU A 43 -7.96 9.06 -0.20
C LEU A 43 -7.58 9.02 -1.69
N HIS A 44 -6.65 8.16 -2.07
CA HIS A 44 -6.26 7.94 -3.46
C HIS A 44 -7.44 7.50 -4.32
N GLN A 45 -8.24 6.55 -3.81
CA GLN A 45 -9.45 6.08 -4.49
C GLN A 45 -10.52 7.18 -4.60
N LEU A 46 -10.70 7.99 -3.55
CA LEU A 46 -11.60 9.17 -3.61
C LEU A 46 -11.11 10.21 -4.62
N THR A 47 -9.79 10.39 -4.76
CA THR A 47 -9.21 11.30 -5.75
C THR A 47 -9.54 10.85 -7.17
N GLU A 48 -9.57 9.53 -7.45
CA GLU A 48 -9.92 8.99 -8.76
C GLU A 48 -11.36 9.36 -9.18
N ALA A 49 -12.31 9.39 -8.25
CA ALA A 49 -13.66 9.85 -8.54
C ALA A 49 -13.67 11.30 -9.09
N PHE A 50 -12.81 12.18 -8.56
CA PHE A 50 -12.68 13.54 -9.09
C PHE A 50 -12.04 13.59 -10.47
N VAL A 51 -11.14 12.63 -10.81
CA VAL A 51 -10.62 12.51 -12.18
C VAL A 51 -11.74 12.15 -13.15
N TRP A 52 -12.60 11.18 -12.77
CA TRP A 52 -13.77 10.81 -13.56
C TRP A 52 -14.71 12.01 -13.81
N TRP A 53 -15.06 12.74 -12.75
CA TRP A 53 -15.91 13.91 -12.86
C TRP A 53 -15.27 15.03 -13.70
N GLY A 54 -13.94 15.19 -13.64
CA GLY A 54 -13.21 16.10 -14.51
C GLY A 54 -13.30 15.72 -15.99
N LEU A 55 -13.10 14.43 -16.31
CA LEU A 55 -13.17 13.92 -17.68
C LEU A 55 -14.60 14.03 -18.26
N ARG A 56 -15.63 13.88 -17.42
CA ARG A 56 -17.04 13.98 -17.82
C ARG A 56 -17.60 15.42 -17.83
N GLY A 57 -16.84 16.37 -17.28
CA GLY A 57 -17.27 17.76 -17.18
C GLY A 57 -18.23 18.05 -16.02
N ASP A 58 -18.34 17.13 -15.04
CA ASP A 58 -19.17 17.28 -13.85
C ASP A 58 -18.52 18.23 -12.81
N VAL A 59 -17.20 18.44 -12.91
CA VAL A 59 -16.43 19.43 -12.12
C VAL A 59 -15.62 20.32 -13.06
N SER A 60 -15.06 21.43 -12.54
CA SER A 60 -14.23 22.30 -13.37
C SER A 60 -12.96 21.57 -13.88
N PRO A 61 -12.45 21.92 -15.08
CA PRO A 61 -11.23 21.32 -15.62
C PRO A 61 -10.05 21.39 -14.66
N GLU A 62 -9.91 22.49 -13.92
CA GLU A 62 -8.82 22.69 -12.97
C GLU A 62 -8.89 21.68 -11.82
N VAL A 63 -10.08 21.35 -11.34
CA VAL A 63 -10.28 20.34 -10.29
C VAL A 63 -9.93 18.96 -10.82
N GLY A 64 -10.37 18.62 -12.05
CA GLY A 64 -10.03 17.37 -12.71
C GLY A 64 -8.52 17.21 -12.92
N ASP A 65 -7.85 18.25 -13.38
CA ASP A 65 -6.40 18.27 -13.61
C ASP A 65 -5.59 18.08 -12.31
N VAL A 66 -5.98 18.82 -11.26
CA VAL A 66 -5.35 18.67 -9.93
C VAL A 66 -5.56 17.25 -9.38
N ALA A 67 -6.77 16.72 -9.51
CA ALA A 67 -7.08 15.35 -9.07
C ALA A 67 -6.22 14.32 -9.81
N ARG A 68 -6.09 14.42 -11.14
CA ARG A 68 -5.22 13.59 -11.97
C ARG A 68 -3.76 13.63 -11.49
N ASP A 69 -3.23 14.83 -11.29
CA ASP A 69 -1.83 15.00 -10.90
C ASP A 69 -1.58 14.43 -9.49
N VAL A 70 -2.46 14.70 -8.54
CA VAL A 70 -2.40 14.13 -7.18
C VAL A 70 -2.47 12.60 -7.22
N TYR A 71 -3.38 12.04 -8.03
CA TYR A 71 -3.54 10.61 -8.19
C TYR A 71 -2.25 9.95 -8.69
N VAL A 72 -1.67 10.47 -9.77
CA VAL A 72 -0.47 9.90 -10.38
C VAL A 72 0.76 10.11 -9.50
N ILE A 73 0.91 11.29 -8.87
CA ILE A 73 2.01 11.55 -7.92
C ILE A 73 1.96 10.57 -6.75
N TYR A 74 0.78 10.34 -6.17
CA TYR A 74 0.65 9.37 -5.08
C TYR A 74 1.05 7.97 -5.52
N ALA A 75 0.52 7.48 -6.63
CA ALA A 75 0.80 6.14 -7.12
C ALA A 75 2.27 5.94 -7.53
N GLN A 76 2.83 6.88 -8.29
CA GLN A 76 4.14 6.70 -8.89
C GLN A 76 5.30 7.21 -8.03
N ALA A 77 5.10 8.26 -7.23
CA ALA A 77 6.18 8.87 -6.45
C ALA A 77 6.08 8.57 -4.95
N VAL A 78 4.90 8.70 -4.35
CA VAL A 78 4.76 8.57 -2.89
C VAL A 78 4.84 7.11 -2.43
N LEU A 79 4.16 6.18 -3.09
CA LEU A 79 4.14 4.77 -2.69
C LEU A 79 5.52 4.11 -2.68
N PRO A 80 6.38 4.24 -3.71
CA PRO A 80 7.70 3.62 -3.69
C PRO A 80 8.63 4.20 -2.61
N ILE A 81 8.34 5.39 -2.08
CA ILE A 81 9.06 5.98 -0.95
C ILE A 81 8.48 5.48 0.38
N VAL A 82 7.17 5.62 0.57
CA VAL A 82 6.50 5.43 1.87
C VAL A 82 6.45 3.96 2.26
N VAL A 83 6.20 3.06 1.31
CA VAL A 83 6.09 1.62 1.60
C VAL A 83 7.41 1.06 2.14
N PRO A 84 8.53 1.08 1.42
CA PRO A 84 9.77 0.48 1.92
C PRO A 84 10.30 1.19 3.17
N LEU A 85 10.16 2.50 3.26
CA LEU A 85 10.54 3.26 4.45
C LEU A 85 9.69 2.85 5.68
N GLY A 86 8.38 2.72 5.49
CA GLY A 86 7.46 2.29 6.54
C GLY A 86 7.83 0.90 7.07
N PHE A 87 8.10 -0.05 6.18
CA PHE A 87 8.51 -1.40 6.56
C PHE A 87 9.91 -1.45 7.19
N ALA A 88 10.86 -0.61 6.74
CA ALA A 88 12.16 -0.48 7.38
C ALA A 88 12.06 0.04 8.83
N LEU A 89 11.17 0.99 9.08
CA LEU A 89 10.95 1.55 10.42
C LEU A 89 10.16 0.59 11.33
N LEU A 90 9.19 -0.13 10.78
CA LEU A 90 8.35 -1.09 11.51
C LEU A 90 9.14 -2.31 11.97
N GLU A 91 10.14 -2.76 11.20
CA GLU A 91 10.86 -4.02 11.42
C GLU A 91 11.64 -4.01 12.73
N PRO A 92 11.33 -4.90 13.71
CA PRO A 92 11.99 -4.97 14.99
C PRO A 92 13.38 -5.65 14.91
N ASP A 93 13.55 -6.63 14.03
CA ASP A 93 14.81 -7.35 13.86
C ASP A 93 15.84 -6.47 13.15
N ARG A 94 16.96 -6.19 13.81
CA ARG A 94 18.03 -5.34 13.27
C ARG A 94 18.61 -5.92 11.96
N ARG A 95 18.78 -7.24 11.84
CA ARG A 95 19.35 -7.87 10.64
C ARG A 95 18.41 -7.69 9.45
N ARG A 96 17.13 -8.00 9.63
CA ARG A 96 16.11 -7.82 8.59
C ARG A 96 15.94 -6.36 8.22
N ARG A 97 15.92 -5.46 9.20
CA ARG A 97 15.86 -4.01 8.96
C ARG A 97 17.03 -3.53 8.09
N LEU A 98 18.26 -4.00 8.32
CA LEU A 98 19.41 -3.68 7.48
C LEU A 98 19.25 -4.21 6.05
N LEU A 99 18.58 -5.36 5.84
CA LEU A 99 18.26 -5.88 4.51
C LEU A 99 17.18 -5.07 3.78
N VAL A 100 16.30 -4.39 4.51
CA VAL A 100 15.22 -3.57 3.94
C VAL A 100 15.71 -2.18 3.53
N TRP A 101 16.71 -1.60 4.22
CA TRP A 101 17.19 -0.25 3.94
C TRP A 101 17.65 0.01 2.48
N PRO A 102 18.34 -0.91 1.78
CA PRO A 102 18.66 -0.73 0.36
C PRO A 102 17.42 -0.51 -0.51
N PHE A 103 16.31 -1.19 -0.20
CA PHE A 103 15.05 -1.03 -0.92
C PHE A 103 14.35 0.29 -0.57
N ALA A 104 14.51 0.80 0.67
CA ALA A 104 14.04 2.13 1.02
C ALA A 104 14.80 3.23 0.25
N LEU A 105 16.10 3.07 0.08
CA LEU A 105 16.91 3.96 -0.78
C LEU A 105 16.50 3.82 -2.25
N LEU A 106 16.34 2.60 -2.76
CA LEU A 106 15.88 2.35 -4.12
C LEU A 106 14.51 3.02 -4.35
N GLY A 107 13.58 2.85 -3.42
CA GLY A 107 12.25 3.46 -3.48
C GLY A 107 12.29 4.98 -3.46
N LEU A 108 13.16 5.58 -2.64
CA LEU A 108 13.38 7.03 -2.63
C LEU A 108 13.88 7.53 -3.99
N LEU A 109 14.91 6.90 -4.54
CA LEU A 109 15.47 7.31 -5.83
C LEU A 109 14.47 7.14 -6.98
N THR A 110 13.74 6.00 -6.98
CA THR A 110 12.70 5.72 -7.98
C THR A 110 11.54 6.72 -7.85
N GLY A 111 11.06 6.98 -6.63
CA GLY A 111 9.97 7.92 -6.40
C GLY A 111 10.33 9.35 -6.78
N LEU A 112 11.56 9.81 -6.48
CA LEU A 112 12.04 11.13 -6.89
C LEU A 112 12.21 11.23 -8.41
N TYR A 113 12.69 10.17 -9.06
CA TYR A 113 12.79 10.11 -10.51
C TYR A 113 11.41 10.19 -11.18
N LEU A 114 10.44 9.40 -10.70
CA LEU A 114 9.08 9.40 -11.24
C LEU A 114 8.35 10.72 -10.94
N LEU A 115 8.58 11.33 -9.76
CA LEU A 115 8.06 12.66 -9.45
C LEU A 115 8.58 13.70 -10.45
N TYR A 116 9.89 13.66 -10.74
CA TYR A 116 10.47 14.54 -11.75
C TYR A 116 9.79 14.34 -13.11
N GLN A 117 9.56 13.09 -13.55
CA GLN A 117 8.90 12.82 -14.82
C GLN A 117 7.46 13.37 -14.86
N VAL A 118 6.67 13.12 -13.82
CA VAL A 118 5.29 13.61 -13.74
C VAL A 118 5.22 15.15 -13.71
N THR A 119 6.21 15.82 -13.11
CA THR A 119 6.22 17.28 -13.03
C THR A 119 6.77 17.97 -14.28
N GLN A 120 7.60 17.28 -15.08
CA GLN A 120 8.21 17.86 -16.29
C GLN A 120 7.43 17.53 -17.57
N PHE A 121 6.66 16.46 -17.57
CA PHE A 121 5.91 16.01 -18.74
C PHE A 121 4.41 15.93 -18.42
N PRO A 122 3.54 16.23 -19.40
CA PRO A 122 2.10 16.17 -19.20
C PRO A 122 1.66 14.75 -18.91
N VAL A 123 0.81 14.61 -17.92
CA VAL A 123 0.06 13.37 -17.68
C VAL A 123 -1.25 13.46 -18.45
N ILE A 124 -1.52 12.46 -19.25
CA ILE A 124 -2.78 12.36 -20.00
C ILE A 124 -3.67 11.31 -19.30
N ALA A 125 -4.89 11.70 -18.95
CA ALA A 125 -5.92 10.80 -18.46
C ALA A 125 -7.04 10.69 -19.49
N GLU A 126 -7.41 9.48 -19.85
CA GLU A 126 -8.46 9.20 -20.82
C GLU A 126 -9.47 8.22 -20.25
N GLU A 127 -10.76 8.54 -20.39
CA GLU A 127 -11.82 7.60 -20.06
C GLU A 127 -11.83 6.47 -21.10
N ARG A 128 -11.66 5.23 -20.67
CA ARG A 128 -11.87 4.02 -21.48
C ARG A 128 -13.03 3.25 -20.90
N ALA A 129 -13.60 2.31 -21.68
CA ALA A 129 -14.88 1.65 -21.42
C ALA A 129 -15.27 1.44 -19.95
N HIS A 130 -14.28 1.12 -19.07
CA HIS A 130 -14.52 0.84 -17.64
C HIS A 130 -13.36 1.30 -16.73
N CYS A 131 -12.47 2.15 -17.20
CA CYS A 131 -11.33 2.64 -16.41
C CYS A 131 -10.81 3.99 -16.90
N VAL A 132 -10.04 4.68 -16.06
CA VAL A 132 -9.23 5.81 -16.50
C VAL A 132 -7.85 5.30 -16.86
N ALA A 133 -7.44 5.49 -18.10
CA ALA A 133 -6.08 5.19 -18.55
C ALA A 133 -5.19 6.42 -18.32
N TYR A 134 -4.09 6.22 -17.59
CA TYR A 134 -3.09 7.26 -17.34
C TYR A 134 -1.86 7.01 -18.18
N THR A 135 -1.56 7.94 -19.09
CA THR A 135 -0.34 7.89 -19.89
C THR A 135 0.67 8.89 -19.36
N THR A 136 1.83 8.39 -18.93
CA THR A 136 2.96 9.20 -18.46
C THR A 136 4.16 8.98 -19.39
N ASN A 137 4.88 10.06 -19.71
CA ASN A 137 6.10 9.95 -20.50
C ASN A 137 7.27 9.56 -19.59
N THR A 138 7.57 8.25 -19.52
CA THR A 138 8.68 7.74 -18.72
C THR A 138 9.73 7.10 -19.64
N PRO A 139 10.85 7.80 -19.96
CA PRO A 139 11.85 7.33 -20.91
C PRO A 139 12.45 5.96 -20.59
N HIS A 140 12.52 5.59 -19.32
CA HIS A 140 13.06 4.31 -18.85
C HIS A 140 11.97 3.48 -18.15
N ALA A 141 10.83 3.26 -18.81
CA ALA A 141 9.66 2.63 -18.22
C ALA A 141 9.95 1.25 -17.61
N ILE A 142 10.62 0.35 -18.35
CA ILE A 142 10.92 -1.00 -17.86
C ILE A 142 11.83 -1.00 -16.62
N PRO A 143 13.02 -0.37 -16.61
CA PRO A 143 13.86 -0.34 -15.42
C PRO A 143 13.20 0.41 -14.24
N SER A 144 12.42 1.45 -14.50
CA SER A 144 11.69 2.17 -13.45
C SER A 144 10.59 1.32 -12.83
N ALA A 145 9.83 0.58 -13.64
CA ALA A 145 8.82 -0.37 -13.17
C ALA A 145 9.48 -1.51 -12.36
N ALA A 146 10.60 -2.06 -12.82
CA ALA A 146 11.33 -3.09 -12.08
C ALA A 146 11.84 -2.56 -10.72
N ALA A 147 12.42 -1.36 -10.69
CA ALA A 147 12.88 -0.71 -9.46
C ALA A 147 11.72 -0.43 -8.49
N TYR A 148 10.59 0.05 -9.02
CA TYR A 148 9.35 0.26 -8.25
C TYR A 148 8.86 -1.03 -7.60
N VAL A 149 8.72 -2.10 -8.39
CA VAL A 149 8.25 -3.41 -7.92
C VAL A 149 9.17 -3.97 -6.83
N LEU A 150 10.48 -3.91 -7.04
CA LEU A 150 11.46 -4.35 -6.05
C LEU A 150 11.35 -3.52 -4.76
N ALA A 151 11.24 -2.20 -4.87
CA ALA A 151 11.14 -1.31 -3.72
C ALA A 151 9.86 -1.56 -2.91
N VAL A 152 8.72 -1.82 -3.56
CA VAL A 152 7.43 -1.99 -2.88
C VAL A 152 7.21 -3.41 -2.38
N CYS A 153 7.61 -4.45 -3.15
CA CYS A 153 7.28 -5.83 -2.81
C CYS A 153 8.29 -6.48 -1.87
N VAL A 154 9.60 -6.27 -2.08
CA VAL A 154 10.63 -7.00 -1.32
C VAL A 154 10.64 -6.65 0.17
N PRO A 155 10.54 -5.38 0.61
CA PRO A 155 10.46 -5.02 2.03
C PRO A 155 9.34 -5.73 2.78
N VAL A 156 8.20 -5.83 2.15
CA VAL A 156 7.00 -6.45 2.74
C VAL A 156 7.19 -7.95 2.93
N LEU A 157 7.79 -8.63 1.95
CA LEU A 157 8.12 -10.07 2.02
C LEU A 157 9.17 -10.37 3.10
N LEU A 158 10.11 -9.44 3.33
CA LEU A 158 11.17 -9.58 4.34
C LEU A 158 10.68 -9.30 5.77
N SER A 159 9.46 -8.78 5.96
CA SER A 159 8.91 -8.44 7.27
C SER A 159 8.86 -9.65 8.22
N SER A 160 9.19 -9.43 9.50
CA SER A 160 9.06 -10.42 10.57
C SER A 160 7.59 -10.72 10.90
N HIS A 161 6.69 -9.82 10.59
CA HIS A 161 5.27 -9.92 10.89
C HIS A 161 4.53 -10.82 9.91
N ARG A 162 4.02 -11.98 10.34
CA ARG A 162 3.36 -12.99 9.49
C ARG A 162 2.21 -12.41 8.65
N HIS A 163 1.37 -11.57 9.23
CA HIS A 163 0.23 -10.96 8.51
C HIS A 163 0.69 -10.02 7.40
N LEU A 164 1.76 -9.24 7.66
CA LEU A 164 2.32 -8.34 6.67
C LEU A 164 3.06 -9.10 5.56
N ARG A 165 3.65 -10.26 5.84
CA ARG A 165 4.19 -11.13 4.78
C ARG A 165 3.10 -11.65 3.83
N TRP A 166 1.92 -12.00 4.35
CA TRP A 166 0.79 -12.34 3.50
C TRP A 166 0.35 -11.18 2.62
N PHE A 167 0.38 -9.95 3.17
CA PHE A 167 0.22 -8.74 2.37
C PHE A 167 1.24 -8.71 1.22
N GLY A 168 2.52 -8.98 1.48
CA GLY A 168 3.56 -9.02 0.44
C GLY A 168 3.33 -10.10 -0.62
N VAL A 169 2.94 -11.31 -0.21
CA VAL A 169 2.63 -12.41 -1.14
C VAL A 169 1.47 -12.04 -2.05
N LEU A 170 0.38 -11.51 -1.47
CA LEU A 170 -0.77 -11.06 -2.24
C LEU A 170 -0.40 -9.90 -3.17
N ASN A 171 0.53 -9.02 -2.77
CA ASN A 171 1.03 -7.94 -3.61
C ASN A 171 1.73 -8.47 -4.86
N VAL A 172 2.60 -9.45 -4.71
CA VAL A 172 3.29 -10.09 -5.84
C VAL A 172 2.31 -10.85 -6.73
N VAL A 173 1.38 -11.59 -6.13
CA VAL A 173 0.34 -12.32 -6.88
C VAL A 173 -0.56 -11.35 -7.65
N GLY A 174 -1.01 -10.27 -7.00
CA GLY A 174 -1.82 -9.23 -7.64
C GLY A 174 -1.08 -8.58 -8.81
N LEU A 175 0.21 -8.28 -8.63
CA LEU A 175 1.04 -7.70 -9.69
C LEU A 175 1.24 -8.69 -10.87
N ALA A 176 1.54 -9.96 -10.57
CA ALA A 176 1.67 -10.99 -11.60
C ALA A 176 0.37 -11.19 -12.38
N PHE A 177 -0.77 -11.22 -11.66
CA PHE A 177 -2.09 -11.27 -12.26
C PHE A 177 -2.36 -10.04 -13.13
N ALA A 178 -2.04 -8.87 -12.63
CA ALA A 178 -2.13 -7.61 -13.35
C ALA A 178 -1.35 -7.60 -14.66
N ALA A 179 -0.14 -8.14 -14.65
CA ALA A 179 0.70 -8.24 -15.85
C ALA A 179 0.14 -9.19 -16.92
N THR A 180 -0.81 -10.06 -16.56
CA THR A 180 -1.48 -10.98 -17.49
C THR A 180 -2.84 -10.48 -18.01
N MET A 181 -3.38 -9.43 -17.34
CA MET A 181 -4.65 -8.82 -17.69
C MET A 181 -4.48 -7.72 -18.74
N GLN A 182 -5.49 -7.52 -19.56
CA GLN A 182 -5.58 -6.30 -20.36
C GLN A 182 -5.86 -5.11 -19.43
N GLU A 183 -5.41 -3.93 -19.80
CA GLU A 183 -5.47 -2.71 -18.96
C GLU A 183 -6.89 -2.43 -18.39
N GLU A 184 -7.93 -2.86 -19.09
CA GLU A 184 -9.34 -2.65 -18.76
C GLU A 184 -9.81 -3.45 -17.51
N GLU A 185 -9.22 -4.63 -17.25
CA GLU A 185 -9.61 -5.49 -16.12
C GLU A 185 -8.80 -5.22 -14.85
N PHE A 186 -7.62 -4.62 -15.03
CA PHE A 186 -6.63 -4.42 -13.96
C PHE A 186 -7.16 -3.58 -12.80
N THR A 187 -7.85 -2.51 -13.10
CA THR A 187 -8.25 -1.52 -12.11
C THR A 187 -9.34 -2.03 -11.16
N SER A 188 -10.22 -2.94 -11.62
CA SER A 188 -11.19 -3.62 -10.75
C SER A 188 -10.61 -4.46 -9.66
N VAL A 189 -9.60 -5.22 -10.05
CA VAL A 189 -8.88 -6.10 -9.13
C VAL A 189 -8.11 -5.26 -8.13
N TRP A 190 -7.63 -4.09 -8.55
CA TRP A 190 -6.84 -3.20 -7.71
C TRP A 190 -7.64 -2.59 -6.54
N CYS A 191 -8.89 -2.16 -6.75
CA CYS A 191 -9.73 -1.61 -5.68
C CYS A 191 -10.07 -2.66 -4.62
N LEU A 192 -10.47 -3.87 -5.05
CA LEU A 192 -10.71 -4.99 -4.15
C LEU A 192 -9.41 -5.37 -3.42
N TYR A 193 -8.30 -5.39 -4.14
CA TYR A 193 -6.99 -5.62 -3.59
C TYR A 193 -6.63 -4.60 -2.50
N ALA A 194 -6.78 -3.30 -2.75
CA ALA A 194 -6.50 -2.24 -1.78
C ALA A 194 -7.38 -2.38 -0.52
N ALA A 195 -8.66 -2.78 -0.66
CA ALA A 195 -9.54 -3.03 0.46
C ALA A 195 -9.07 -4.22 1.32
N VAL A 196 -8.72 -5.35 0.68
CA VAL A 196 -8.19 -6.53 1.38
C VAL A 196 -6.87 -6.20 2.08
N MET A 197 -5.97 -5.47 1.41
CA MET A 197 -4.70 -5.04 1.96
C MET A 197 -4.87 -4.13 3.18
N SER A 198 -5.79 -3.18 3.09
CA SER A 198 -6.12 -2.27 4.19
C SER A 198 -6.66 -3.03 5.40
N TRP A 199 -7.48 -4.05 5.17
CA TRP A 199 -7.98 -4.92 6.24
C TRP A 199 -6.87 -5.73 6.92
N LEU A 200 -5.92 -6.28 6.17
CA LEU A 200 -4.78 -7.01 6.73
C LEU A 200 -3.89 -6.13 7.60
N ILE A 201 -3.67 -4.87 7.20
CA ILE A 201 -2.93 -3.89 7.99
C ILE A 201 -3.69 -3.59 9.30
N LEU A 202 -5.00 -3.34 9.23
CA LEU A 202 -5.83 -3.12 10.42
C LEU A 202 -5.78 -4.33 11.38
N LEU A 203 -5.88 -5.55 10.85
CA LEU A 203 -5.79 -6.77 11.66
C LEU A 203 -4.43 -6.90 12.35
N HIS A 204 -3.34 -6.54 11.67
CA HIS A 204 -2.00 -6.52 12.27
C HIS A 204 -1.97 -5.61 13.50
N PHE A 205 -2.38 -4.34 13.35
CA PHE A 205 -2.36 -3.37 14.45
C PHE A 205 -3.35 -3.71 15.59
N ARG A 206 -4.51 -4.28 15.29
CA ARG A 206 -5.45 -4.75 16.31
C ARG A 206 -4.89 -5.88 17.16
N ARG A 207 -4.14 -6.81 16.53
CA ARG A 207 -3.51 -7.93 17.26
C ARG A 207 -2.32 -7.46 18.08
N ASP A 208 -1.46 -6.59 17.53
CA ASP A 208 -0.35 -6.00 18.28
C ASP A 208 -0.84 -5.25 19.52
N ARG A 209 -2.03 -4.64 19.45
CA ARG A 209 -2.66 -3.98 20.60
C ARG A 209 -3.14 -4.93 21.69
N ARG A 210 -3.55 -6.15 21.33
CA ARG A 210 -4.04 -7.15 22.31
C ARG A 210 -2.92 -7.84 23.09
N GLY A 211 -1.65 -7.67 22.70
CA GLY A 211 -0.50 -8.37 23.25
C GLY A 211 -0.25 -9.72 22.60
N PRO A 212 0.87 -10.41 22.89
CA PRO A 212 1.10 -11.74 22.39
C PRO A 212 -0.06 -12.64 22.80
N ASP A 213 -0.73 -13.25 21.82
CA ASP A 213 -1.87 -14.13 22.04
C ASP A 213 -1.48 -15.23 23.05
N ALA A 214 -2.42 -15.59 23.92
CA ALA A 214 -2.31 -16.72 24.85
C ALA A 214 -2.02 -18.04 24.14
N ASP A 215 -2.17 -18.10 22.81
CA ASP A 215 -1.85 -19.23 21.96
C ASP A 215 -0.34 -19.41 21.71
N ASP A 216 0.49 -18.36 21.88
CA ASP A 216 1.96 -18.43 21.80
C ASP A 216 2.62 -18.57 23.20
N ALA A 217 1.84 -18.64 24.27
CA ALA A 217 2.37 -19.02 25.56
C ALA A 217 2.97 -20.43 25.45
N PRO A 218 4.26 -20.65 25.82
CA PRO A 218 4.84 -21.97 25.80
C PRO A 218 3.90 -22.87 26.59
N ARG A 219 3.28 -23.88 25.92
CA ARG A 219 2.47 -24.87 26.60
C ARG A 219 3.28 -25.35 27.77
N ALA A 220 2.83 -25.04 28.99
CA ALA A 220 3.51 -25.43 30.20
C ALA A 220 3.76 -26.94 30.08
N SER A 221 5.02 -27.33 30.06
CA SER A 221 5.41 -28.73 29.97
C SER A 221 4.73 -29.46 31.11
N PRO A 222 3.90 -30.48 30.86
CA PRO A 222 3.21 -31.23 31.90
C PRO A 222 4.18 -31.97 32.84
N TRP A 223 5.48 -31.90 32.55
CA TRP A 223 6.53 -32.62 33.28
C TRP A 223 7.34 -31.76 34.26
N ARG A 224 6.98 -30.52 34.56
CA ARG A 224 7.60 -29.78 35.67
C ARG A 224 7.09 -30.37 36.99
N ARG A 225 7.80 -31.40 37.49
CA ARG A 225 7.61 -31.88 38.87
C ARG A 225 7.96 -30.72 39.84
N PRO A 226 7.15 -30.52 40.89
CA PRO A 226 7.51 -29.60 41.96
C PRO A 226 8.86 -30.05 42.58
N ARG A 227 9.81 -29.15 42.65
CA ARG A 227 11.02 -29.40 43.45
C ARG A 227 10.56 -29.54 44.91
N ALA A 228 10.71 -30.75 45.46
CA ALA A 228 10.57 -30.97 46.92
C ALA A 228 11.59 -30.06 47.58
N GLY A 229 11.12 -29.21 48.49
CA GLY A 229 11.94 -28.39 49.35
C GLY A 229 12.77 -29.28 50.30
N PRO A 230 13.99 -28.87 50.68
CA PRO A 230 14.74 -29.59 51.71
C PRO A 230 14.03 -29.45 53.04
N GLY A 231 13.74 -30.62 53.70
CA GLY A 231 13.35 -30.71 55.09
C GLY A 231 14.52 -30.47 56.04
#